data_002d325ac8f8ce338acfb951369ade1b
#
_entry.id   002d325ac8f8ce338acfb951369ade1b
#
_cell.length_a   1.000
_cell.length_b   1.000
_cell.length_c   1.000
_cell.angle_alpha   90.00
_cell.angle_beta   90.00
_cell.angle_gamma   90.00
#
_symmetry.space_group_name_H-M   'P 1'
#
loop_
_entity.id
_entity.type
_entity.pdbx_description
1 polymer ?
#
loop_
_entity_poly.entity_id
_entity_poly.type
_entity_poly.pdbx_seq_one_letter_code
_entity_poly.pdbx_strand_id
1 'polypeptide(L)'
;MKLAGFIKLAVVAVALFASGFTSFAQQPEGPDIYEQAENEADRLQRVLDLEDWQVFYVDSTLKHDLPALMAERDRLIASKVGNTSMYQAVHDKWMDQIDATYRRIFTDEQWAAYLKSGAAKAQKAREKRRLKAQGN
;
A
#
# COMPACT_ATOMS: atom_id res chain seq x y z
N MET A 1 42.67 7.70 39.90
CA MET A 1 43.64 6.61 39.94
C MET A 1 43.31 5.38 39.12
N LYS A 2 42.47 5.41 38.14
CA LYS A 2 42.17 4.25 37.25
C LYS A 2 41.82 4.76 35.86
N LEU A 3 42.79 5.37 35.20
CA LEU A 3 42.66 5.88 33.84
C LEU A 3 43.52 5.12 32.82
N ALA A 4 44.12 4.01 33.23
CA ALA A 4 44.99 3.22 32.35
C ALA A 4 44.25 2.09 31.59
N GLY A 5 42.95 2.00 31.70
CA GLY A 5 42.14 0.93 31.07
C GLY A 5 41.42 1.28 29.78
N PHE A 6 41.41 2.54 29.37
CA PHE A 6 40.51 2.98 28.27
C PHE A 6 41.19 3.15 26.92
N ILE A 7 42.50 2.86 26.83
CA ILE A 7 43.23 3.10 25.53
C ILE A 7 43.39 1.82 24.71
N LYS A 8 42.90 0.69 25.16
CA LYS A 8 43.05 -0.57 24.39
C LYS A 8 41.84 -1.00 23.58
N LEU A 9 40.79 -0.22 23.54
CA LEU A 9 39.57 -0.57 22.78
C LEU A 9 39.34 0.22 21.50
N ALA A 10 40.29 1.10 21.13
CA ALA A 10 40.13 1.95 19.97
C ALA A 10 40.86 1.45 18.71
N VAL A 11 41.55 0.32 18.77
CA VAL A 11 42.34 -0.15 17.63
C VAL A 11 41.79 -1.38 16.92
N VAL A 12 40.70 -1.95 17.40
CA VAL A 12 40.10 -3.14 16.77
C VAL A 12 38.96 -2.79 15.80
N ALA A 13 38.56 -1.54 15.73
CA ALA A 13 37.41 -1.13 14.89
C ALA A 13 37.76 -0.77 13.43
N VAL A 14 39.01 -0.86 13.01
CA VAL A 14 39.41 -0.41 11.65
C VAL A 14 39.65 -1.56 10.66
N ALA A 15 39.62 -2.80 11.11
CA ALA A 15 39.96 -3.94 10.26
C ALA A 15 38.75 -4.67 9.64
N LEU A 16 37.53 -4.17 9.76
CA LEU A 16 36.31 -4.84 9.27
C LEU A 16 35.64 -4.14 8.08
N PHE A 17 36.29 -3.16 7.47
CA PHE A 17 35.73 -2.44 6.33
C PHE A 17 36.19 -2.92 4.95
N ALA A 18 36.89 -4.03 4.84
CA ALA A 18 37.45 -4.47 3.58
C ALA A 18 36.87 -5.75 2.97
N SER A 19 35.71 -6.22 3.46
CA SER A 19 35.09 -7.41 2.87
C SER A 19 33.56 -7.28 2.83
N GLY A 20 33.08 -6.21 2.29
CA GLY A 20 31.64 -5.91 2.25
C GLY A 20 31.14 -5.52 0.87
N PHE A 21 31.67 -6.12 -0.18
CA PHE A 21 31.03 -6.05 -1.48
C PHE A 21 30.51 -7.43 -1.80
N THR A 22 29.28 -7.64 -1.51
CA THR A 22 28.27 -8.44 -2.21
C THR A 22 27.20 -8.80 -1.22
N SER A 23 26.43 -7.83 -0.85
CA SER A 23 25.07 -8.11 -0.52
C SER A 23 24.29 -7.00 -1.18
N PHE A 24 23.95 -7.21 -2.44
CA PHE A 24 22.61 -6.87 -2.81
C PHE A 24 21.75 -7.67 -1.85
N ALA A 25 21.54 -7.13 -0.66
CA ALA A 25 20.48 -7.58 0.20
C ALA A 25 19.26 -7.52 -0.71
N GLN A 26 18.72 -8.67 -1.04
CA GLN A 26 17.37 -8.77 -1.51
C GLN A 26 16.59 -7.97 -0.48
N GLN A 27 16.16 -6.77 -0.87
CA GLN A 27 15.10 -6.11 -0.12
C GLN A 27 14.04 -7.18 0.02
N PRO A 28 13.53 -7.46 1.21
CA PRO A 28 12.40 -8.36 1.31
C PRO A 28 11.38 -7.82 0.33
N GLU A 29 11.12 -8.55 -0.73
CA GLU A 29 10.06 -8.23 -1.65
C GLU A 29 8.84 -8.07 -0.76
N GLY A 30 8.20 -6.90 -0.84
CA GLY A 30 6.96 -6.68 -0.11
C GLY A 30 5.98 -7.80 -0.48
N PRO A 31 4.95 -8.07 0.33
CA PRO A 31 4.00 -9.12 0.03
C PRO A 31 3.52 -8.98 -1.41
N ASP A 32 3.46 -10.10 -2.13
CA ASP A 32 2.93 -10.15 -3.48
C ASP A 32 1.56 -9.47 -3.52
N ILE A 33 1.27 -8.77 -4.60
CA ILE A 33 0.01 -8.04 -4.76
C ILE A 33 -1.20 -8.95 -4.61
N TYR A 34 -1.08 -10.20 -4.97
CA TYR A 34 -2.13 -11.20 -4.77
C TYR A 34 -2.29 -11.59 -3.30
N GLU A 35 -1.19 -11.72 -2.58
CA GLU A 35 -1.20 -11.92 -1.13
C GLU A 35 -1.78 -10.71 -0.40
N GLN A 36 -1.49 -9.51 -0.85
CA GLN A 36 -2.11 -8.29 -0.31
C GLN A 36 -3.62 -8.29 -0.52
N ALA A 37 -4.10 -8.73 -1.69
CA ALA A 37 -5.51 -8.87 -1.99
C ALA A 37 -6.21 -9.88 -1.07
N GLU A 38 -5.60 -11.04 -0.87
CA GLU A 38 -6.11 -12.08 0.04
C GLU A 38 -6.18 -11.58 1.48
N ASN A 39 -5.11 -10.97 1.97
CA ASN A 39 -5.04 -10.42 3.32
C ASN A 39 -6.10 -9.34 3.55
N GLU A 40 -6.36 -8.49 2.56
CA GLU A 40 -7.39 -7.47 2.66
C GLU A 40 -8.81 -8.07 2.62
N ALA A 41 -9.05 -9.07 1.77
CA ALA A 41 -10.32 -9.79 1.74
C ALA A 41 -10.61 -10.47 3.07
N ASP A 42 -9.63 -11.13 3.67
CA ASP A 42 -9.72 -11.76 4.98
C ASP A 42 -9.97 -10.72 6.09
N ARG A 43 -9.31 -9.58 6.01
CA ARG A 43 -9.52 -8.48 6.96
C ARG A 43 -10.96 -7.97 6.88
N LEU A 44 -11.45 -7.71 5.68
CA LEU A 44 -12.81 -7.22 5.46
C LEU A 44 -13.85 -8.25 5.89
N GLN A 45 -13.60 -9.53 5.65
CA GLN A 45 -14.48 -10.60 6.13
C GLN A 45 -14.67 -10.52 7.65
N ARG A 46 -13.57 -10.41 8.39
CA ARG A 46 -13.63 -10.32 9.86
C ARG A 46 -14.27 -9.04 10.38
N VAL A 47 -13.98 -7.90 9.74
CA VAL A 47 -14.45 -6.58 10.21
C VAL A 47 -15.92 -6.34 9.86
N LEU A 48 -16.38 -6.86 8.71
CA LEU A 48 -17.70 -6.59 8.17
C LEU A 48 -18.65 -7.80 8.27
N ASP A 49 -18.16 -8.93 8.77
CA ASP A 49 -18.91 -10.19 8.80
C ASP A 49 -19.43 -10.56 7.39
N LEU A 50 -18.52 -10.62 6.43
CA LEU A 50 -18.85 -10.93 5.04
C LEU A 50 -19.19 -12.42 4.89
N GLU A 51 -20.18 -12.70 4.07
CA GLU A 51 -20.46 -14.06 3.60
C GLU A 51 -19.39 -14.51 2.58
N ASP A 52 -19.21 -15.82 2.42
CA ASP A 52 -18.17 -16.39 1.55
C ASP A 52 -18.25 -15.87 0.10
N TRP A 53 -19.42 -15.70 -0.45
CA TRP A 53 -19.59 -15.13 -1.79
C TRP A 53 -19.14 -13.67 -1.87
N GLN A 54 -19.33 -12.88 -0.81
CA GLN A 54 -18.86 -11.49 -0.75
C GLN A 54 -17.33 -11.46 -0.68
N VAL A 55 -16.73 -12.34 0.12
CA VAL A 55 -15.25 -12.49 0.19
C VAL A 55 -14.67 -12.83 -1.16
N PHE A 56 -15.30 -13.76 -1.89
CA PHE A 56 -14.89 -14.12 -3.24
C PHE A 56 -14.91 -12.91 -4.19
N TYR A 57 -15.94 -12.09 -4.14
CA TYR A 57 -16.01 -10.89 -4.97
C TYR A 57 -15.02 -9.81 -4.54
N VAL A 58 -14.76 -9.63 -3.25
CA VAL A 58 -13.73 -8.72 -2.74
C VAL A 58 -12.35 -9.17 -3.25
N ASP A 59 -11.99 -10.43 -3.03
CA ASP A 59 -10.71 -11.00 -3.47
C ASP A 59 -10.52 -10.87 -4.99
N SER A 60 -11.53 -11.26 -5.76
CA SER A 60 -11.50 -11.16 -7.23
C SER A 60 -11.36 -9.73 -7.72
N THR A 61 -12.06 -8.78 -7.08
CA THR A 61 -11.97 -7.35 -7.40
C THR A 61 -10.55 -6.84 -7.17
N LEU A 62 -9.98 -7.13 -6.01
CA LEU A 62 -8.63 -6.69 -5.68
C LEU A 62 -7.57 -7.33 -6.57
N LYS A 63 -7.69 -8.63 -6.86
CA LYS A 63 -6.77 -9.35 -7.77
C LYS A 63 -6.83 -8.87 -9.22
N HIS A 64 -7.92 -8.23 -9.61
CA HIS A 64 -8.07 -7.57 -10.91
C HIS A 64 -7.58 -6.12 -10.87
N ASP A 65 -8.06 -5.33 -9.92
CA ASP A 65 -7.88 -3.88 -9.91
C ASP A 65 -6.49 -3.44 -9.42
N LEU A 66 -5.89 -4.14 -8.44
CA LEU A 66 -4.57 -3.78 -7.95
C LEU A 66 -3.46 -3.97 -8.99
N PRO A 67 -3.38 -5.09 -9.73
CA PRO A 67 -2.43 -5.22 -10.82
C PRO A 67 -2.65 -4.20 -11.93
N ALA A 68 -3.90 -3.84 -12.24
CA ALA A 68 -4.22 -2.82 -13.23
C ALA A 68 -3.74 -1.43 -12.80
N LEU A 69 -3.92 -1.08 -11.52
CA LEU A 69 -3.37 0.12 -10.90
C LEU A 69 -1.84 0.16 -11.05
N MET A 70 -1.18 -0.95 -10.71
CA MET A 70 0.29 -1.05 -10.81
C MET A 70 0.76 -0.87 -12.25
N ALA A 71 0.10 -1.52 -13.21
CA ALA A 71 0.43 -1.40 -14.63
C ALA A 71 0.28 0.04 -15.14
N GLU A 72 -0.73 0.77 -14.68
CA GLU A 72 -0.92 2.19 -15.04
C GLU A 72 0.16 3.09 -14.43
N ARG A 73 0.55 2.82 -13.17
CA ARG A 73 1.70 3.51 -12.55
C ARG A 73 3.00 3.24 -13.29
N ASP A 74 3.25 1.99 -13.67
CA ASP A 74 4.46 1.60 -14.40
C ASP A 74 4.57 2.31 -15.76
N ARG A 75 3.45 2.55 -16.44
CA ARG A 75 3.42 3.35 -17.66
C ARG A 75 3.86 4.80 -17.41
N LEU A 76 3.42 5.40 -16.30
CA LEU A 76 3.86 6.75 -15.92
C LEU A 76 5.36 6.77 -15.63
N ILE A 77 5.88 5.76 -14.93
CA ILE A 77 7.32 5.61 -14.63
C ILE A 77 8.10 5.46 -15.93
N ALA A 78 7.69 4.58 -16.84
CA ALA A 78 8.33 4.35 -18.12
C ALA A 78 8.33 5.61 -19.00
N SER A 79 7.30 6.44 -18.88
CA SER A 79 7.18 7.74 -19.57
C SER A 79 7.91 8.87 -18.85
N LYS A 80 8.67 8.56 -17.78
CA LYS A 80 9.44 9.53 -16.97
C LYS A 80 8.59 10.69 -16.43
N VAL A 81 7.33 10.41 -16.07
CA VAL A 81 6.45 11.40 -15.46
C VAL A 81 6.93 11.69 -14.04
N GLY A 82 7.34 12.93 -13.79
CA GLY A 82 7.82 13.38 -12.48
C GLY A 82 6.75 14.01 -11.59
N ASN A 83 5.54 14.20 -12.10
CA ASN A 83 4.47 14.86 -11.35
C ASN A 83 3.78 13.88 -10.41
N THR A 84 4.02 14.03 -9.12
CA THR A 84 3.44 13.19 -8.05
C THR A 84 1.91 13.17 -8.07
N SER A 85 1.26 14.27 -8.47
CA SER A 85 -0.20 14.35 -8.53
C SER A 85 -0.81 13.40 -9.57
N MET A 86 -0.09 13.06 -10.63
CA MET A 86 -0.55 12.09 -11.63
C MET A 86 -0.59 10.67 -11.05
N TYR A 87 0.42 10.28 -10.29
CA TYR A 87 0.42 8.99 -9.59
C TYR A 87 -0.69 8.91 -8.54
N GLN A 88 -0.93 10.00 -7.83
CA GLN A 88 -2.01 10.09 -6.87
C GLN A 88 -3.38 9.98 -7.56
N ALA A 89 -3.56 10.62 -8.71
CA ALA A 89 -4.81 10.55 -9.47
C ALA A 89 -5.09 9.13 -9.98
N VAL A 90 -4.06 8.39 -10.41
CA VAL A 90 -4.18 6.97 -10.80
C VAL A 90 -4.62 6.14 -9.60
N HIS A 91 -3.96 6.29 -8.47
CA HIS A 91 -4.34 5.59 -7.24
C HIS A 91 -5.79 5.89 -6.86
N ASP A 92 -6.17 7.16 -6.81
CA ASP A 92 -7.51 7.60 -6.41
C ASP A 92 -8.60 7.04 -7.33
N LYS A 93 -8.36 7.03 -8.63
CA LYS A 93 -9.28 6.45 -9.63
C LYS A 93 -9.57 4.98 -9.34
N TRP A 94 -8.54 4.19 -9.08
CA TRP A 94 -8.71 2.76 -8.82
C TRP A 94 -9.35 2.48 -7.47
N MET A 95 -9.02 3.27 -6.43
CA MET A 95 -9.68 3.16 -5.13
C MET A 95 -11.18 3.53 -5.21
N ASP A 96 -11.54 4.53 -5.98
CA ASP A 96 -12.95 4.88 -6.21
C ASP A 96 -13.70 3.74 -6.95
N GLN A 97 -13.05 3.08 -7.89
CA GLN A 97 -13.62 1.93 -8.61
C GLN A 97 -13.82 0.72 -7.68
N ILE A 98 -12.84 0.42 -6.82
CA ILE A 98 -12.95 -0.64 -5.81
C ILE A 98 -14.10 -0.34 -4.85
N ASP A 99 -14.17 0.88 -4.32
CA ASP A 99 -15.26 1.31 -3.43
C ASP A 99 -16.64 1.21 -4.12
N ALA A 100 -16.74 1.57 -5.38
CA ALA A 100 -17.99 1.44 -6.16
C ALA A 100 -18.41 -0.03 -6.31
N THR A 101 -17.46 -0.94 -6.46
CA THR A 101 -17.72 -2.39 -6.48
C THR A 101 -18.18 -2.88 -5.12
N TYR A 102 -17.49 -2.50 -4.05
CA TYR A 102 -17.88 -2.85 -2.68
C TYR A 102 -19.27 -2.36 -2.34
N ARG A 103 -19.63 -1.15 -2.75
CA ARG A 103 -20.98 -0.62 -2.51
C ARG A 103 -22.09 -1.48 -3.11
N ARG A 104 -21.81 -2.18 -4.22
CA ARG A 104 -22.78 -3.08 -4.86
C ARG A 104 -22.91 -4.43 -4.19
N ILE A 105 -21.85 -4.91 -3.52
CA ILE A 105 -21.84 -6.25 -2.92
C ILE A 105 -22.06 -6.23 -1.41
N PHE A 106 -21.83 -5.12 -0.73
CA PHE A 106 -22.07 -4.98 0.71
C PHE A 106 -23.52 -4.61 0.98
N THR A 107 -24.07 -5.13 2.07
CA THR A 107 -25.33 -4.64 2.63
C THR A 107 -25.15 -3.19 3.11
N ASP A 108 -26.26 -2.48 3.37
CA ASP A 108 -26.17 -1.12 3.91
C ASP A 108 -25.46 -1.07 5.27
N GLU A 109 -25.66 -2.08 6.10
CA GLU A 109 -25.00 -2.21 7.40
C GLU A 109 -23.49 -2.46 7.25
N GLN A 110 -23.11 -3.38 6.36
CA GLN A 110 -21.69 -3.65 6.03
C GLN A 110 -21.02 -2.43 5.43
N TRP A 111 -21.70 -1.72 4.53
CA TRP A 111 -21.19 -0.49 3.95
C TRP A 111 -20.96 0.59 5.02
N ALA A 112 -21.90 0.79 5.93
CA ALA A 112 -21.74 1.72 7.05
C ALA A 112 -20.54 1.36 7.93
N ALA A 113 -20.34 0.07 8.22
CA ALA A 113 -19.18 -0.41 8.96
C ALA A 113 -17.87 -0.21 8.19
N TYR A 114 -17.87 -0.46 6.88
CA TYR A 114 -16.73 -0.19 6.00
C TYR A 114 -16.33 1.29 6.02
N LEU A 115 -17.29 2.19 5.90
CA LEU A 115 -17.04 3.63 6.00
C LEU A 115 -16.39 4.02 7.34
N LYS A 116 -16.86 3.46 8.44
CA LYS A 116 -16.31 3.70 9.78
C LYS A 116 -14.90 3.12 9.97
N SER A 117 -14.53 2.10 9.23
CA SER A 117 -13.21 1.45 9.32
C SER A 117 -12.06 2.28 8.71
N GLY A 118 -12.34 3.49 8.25
CA GLY A 118 -11.37 4.40 7.64
C GLY A 118 -11.69 4.78 6.19
N ALA A 119 -12.60 4.05 5.53
CA ALA A 119 -12.96 4.30 4.14
C ALA A 119 -13.59 5.69 3.93
N ALA A 120 -14.44 6.16 4.84
CA ALA A 120 -15.03 7.50 4.75
C ALA A 120 -13.96 8.61 4.73
N LYS A 121 -12.95 8.50 5.58
CA LYS A 121 -11.82 9.46 5.61
C LYS A 121 -11.04 9.42 4.30
N ALA A 122 -10.75 8.23 3.78
CA ALA A 122 -10.05 8.05 2.53
C ALA A 122 -10.84 8.61 1.35
N GLN A 123 -12.14 8.37 1.28
CA GLN A 123 -13.04 8.92 0.24
C GLN A 123 -13.07 10.44 0.26
N LYS A 124 -13.20 11.05 1.44
CA LYS A 124 -13.15 12.52 1.58
C LYS A 124 -11.82 13.11 1.12
N ALA A 125 -10.71 12.44 1.41
CA ALA A 125 -9.39 12.89 0.97
C ALA A 125 -9.26 12.84 -0.56
N ARG A 126 -9.76 11.78 -1.21
CA ARG A 126 -9.79 11.66 -2.68
C ARG A 126 -10.67 12.73 -3.31
N GLU A 127 -11.85 12.96 -2.76
CA GLU A 127 -12.78 14.01 -3.24
C GLU A 127 -12.13 15.39 -3.15
N LYS A 128 -11.49 15.71 -2.03
CA LYS A 128 -10.78 16.99 -1.86
C LYS A 128 -9.67 17.17 -2.90
N ARG A 129 -8.90 16.14 -3.21
CA ARG A 129 -7.86 16.19 -4.27
C ARG A 129 -8.48 16.43 -5.64
N ARG A 130 -9.58 15.75 -5.95
CA ARG A 130 -10.30 15.90 -7.22
C ARG A 130 -10.82 17.31 -7.41
N LEU A 131 -11.47 17.88 -6.41
CA LEU A 131 -11.98 19.24 -6.44
C LEU A 131 -10.85 20.27 -6.60
N LYS A 132 -9.72 20.07 -5.90
CA LYS A 132 -8.56 20.94 -6.06
C LYS A 132 -7.99 20.89 -7.49
N ALA A 133 -7.94 19.73 -8.10
CA ALA A 133 -7.44 19.57 -9.48
C ALA A 133 -8.36 20.20 -10.52
N GLN A 134 -9.68 20.29 -10.26
CA GLN A 134 -10.66 20.91 -11.15
C GLN A 134 -10.72 22.43 -11.05
N GLY A 135 -10.26 22.99 -9.93
CA GLY A 135 -10.32 24.42 -9.64
C GLY A 135 -9.08 25.21 -10.06
N ASN A 136 -8.09 24.59 -10.74
CA ASN A 136 -6.88 25.23 -11.24
C ASN A 136 -6.95 25.45 -12.74
#